data_6d8bfc0c95a165f6d4b15f7d64318191
#
_entry.id   6d8bfc0c95a165f6d4b15f7d64318191
#
_cell.length_a   1.000
_cell.length_b   1.000
_cell.length_c   1.000
_cell.angle_alpha   90.00
_cell.angle_beta   90.00
_cell.angle_gamma   90.00
#
_symmetry.space_group_name_H-M   'P 1'
#
loop_
_entity.id
_entity.type
_entity.pdbx_description
1 polymer ?
#
loop_
_entity_poly.entity_id
_entity_poly.type
_entity_poly.pdbx_seq_one_letter_code
_entity_poly.pdbx_strand_id
1 'polypeptide(L)'
;MLASRMPDAVSLTWGLPSFQTPEYIRNGIIRVLQQDKDAGKYTLPDGLPDLRQQVVETHLNRTGIEVNADANVMIAAGNMQGLNTLFHTMMDPGDEVILTDPCFASHIQQIQLFNGEPVYWPLNDDWSLDIERLPELVTDKTQAVVIVSPSNPTGKIFSEAELRCVGEIARQNDFFVIIDDPYSDFVYDNNSSYFNLASVGELADHLIYLYSFSKSYAMSGWRLSYMILPEELKYEAMKVHDATMICAPRISQLAGLIALTEPSDHKQRFRTVLSDRRDLICQRLDTCSHVFDYRKPDGAYYLFPRIRTPHHNAKTFAIDLLQNSAVAVTPGSAFGPSGEHHVRMAFCVDEATINSAFDRIEAYFSNRC
;
A
#
# COMPACT_ATOMS: atom_id res chain seq x y z
N MET A 1 3.06 19.18 4.38
CA MET A 1 3.62 20.54 4.27
C MET A 1 3.22 21.47 5.42
N LEU A 2 1.94 21.60 5.85
CA LEU A 2 1.58 22.48 6.98
C LEU A 2 2.19 22.00 8.30
N ALA A 3 2.07 20.72 8.62
CA ALA A 3 2.63 20.13 9.85
C ALA A 3 4.16 20.28 9.96
N SER A 4 4.89 20.24 8.86
CA SER A 4 6.35 20.40 8.88
C SER A 4 6.83 21.84 9.23
N ARG A 5 5.91 22.79 9.25
CA ARG A 5 6.16 24.18 9.67
C ARG A 5 5.84 24.43 11.16
N MET A 6 5.33 23.41 11.85
CA MET A 6 5.00 23.46 13.28
C MET A 6 5.90 22.48 14.04
N PRO A 7 6.99 22.97 14.67
CA PRO A 7 8.01 22.10 15.33
C PRO A 7 7.43 21.17 16.41
N ASP A 8 6.35 21.60 17.08
CA ASP A 8 5.72 20.85 18.17
C ASP A 8 4.56 19.96 17.71
N ALA A 9 4.31 19.86 16.39
CA ALA A 9 3.21 19.05 15.88
C ALA A 9 3.50 17.56 16.03
N VAL A 10 2.55 16.84 16.65
CA VAL A 10 2.54 15.38 16.71
C VAL A 10 1.84 14.85 15.47
N SER A 11 2.49 13.96 14.71
CA SER A 11 2.01 13.53 13.42
C SER A 11 1.56 12.07 13.38
N LEU A 12 0.31 11.84 13.02
CA LEU A 12 -0.26 10.54 12.65
C LEU A 12 -0.51 10.42 11.13
N THR A 13 0.17 11.24 10.30
CA THR A 13 -0.08 11.32 8.86
C THR A 13 0.73 10.32 8.03
N TRP A 14 1.96 10.02 8.43
CA TRP A 14 2.90 9.28 7.62
C TRP A 14 2.75 7.77 7.81
N GLY A 15 2.53 7.07 6.69
CA GLY A 15 2.64 5.60 6.64
C GLY A 15 4.09 5.12 6.61
N LEU A 16 4.92 5.64 7.51
CA LEU A 16 6.32 5.28 7.64
C LEU A 16 6.54 4.63 9.02
N PRO A 17 6.69 3.30 9.06
CA PRO A 17 6.94 2.61 10.32
C PRO A 17 8.16 3.15 11.05
N SER A 18 8.07 3.25 12.38
CA SER A 18 9.17 3.67 13.25
C SER A 18 10.32 2.65 13.33
N PHE A 19 10.19 1.51 12.63
CA PHE A 19 11.20 0.47 12.57
C PHE A 19 12.38 0.88 11.68
N GLN A 20 13.55 0.36 12.04
CA GLN A 20 14.73 0.41 11.18
C GLN A 20 14.77 -0.81 10.27
N THR A 21 15.38 -0.67 9.09
CA THR A 21 15.74 -1.81 8.24
C THR A 21 16.48 -2.86 9.10
N PRO A 22 16.07 -4.14 9.08
CA PRO A 22 16.65 -5.20 9.90
C PRO A 22 18.17 -5.26 9.81
N GLU A 23 18.80 -5.56 10.93
CA GLU A 23 20.26 -5.51 11.06
C GLU A 23 20.96 -6.46 10.09
N TYR A 24 20.41 -7.67 9.86
CA TYR A 24 21.00 -8.62 8.93
C TYR A 24 21.07 -8.08 7.49
N ILE A 25 20.07 -7.29 7.05
CA ILE A 25 20.08 -6.62 5.74
C ILE A 25 21.16 -5.54 5.71
N ARG A 26 21.22 -4.69 6.74
CA ARG A 26 22.23 -3.62 6.83
C ARG A 26 23.64 -4.17 6.83
N ASN A 27 23.91 -5.19 7.66
CA ASN A 27 25.21 -5.84 7.74
C ASN A 27 25.54 -6.60 6.44
N GLY A 28 24.56 -7.22 5.80
CA GLY A 28 24.73 -7.87 4.50
C GLY A 28 25.18 -6.90 3.44
N ILE A 29 24.56 -5.73 3.35
CA ILE A 29 24.95 -4.69 2.38
C ILE A 29 26.32 -4.11 2.67
N ILE A 30 26.72 -3.95 3.92
CA ILE A 30 28.10 -3.55 4.26
C ILE A 30 29.11 -4.54 3.69
N ARG A 31 28.86 -5.86 3.85
CA ARG A 31 29.71 -6.91 3.26
C ARG A 31 29.76 -6.83 1.73
N VAL A 32 28.60 -6.63 1.09
CA VAL A 32 28.52 -6.48 -0.38
C VAL A 32 29.36 -5.30 -0.85
N LEU A 33 29.21 -4.11 -0.23
CA LEU A 33 29.97 -2.91 -0.61
C LEU A 33 31.49 -3.08 -0.45
N GLN A 34 31.94 -3.93 0.47
CA GLN A 34 33.36 -4.22 0.69
C GLN A 34 33.91 -5.23 -0.34
N GLN A 35 33.09 -6.12 -0.85
CA GLN A 35 33.52 -7.28 -1.64
C GLN A 35 33.14 -7.22 -3.12
N ASP A 36 31.96 -6.66 -3.45
CA ASP A 36 31.46 -6.55 -4.83
C ASP A 36 31.92 -5.23 -5.46
N LYS A 37 32.89 -5.32 -6.36
CA LYS A 37 33.38 -4.14 -7.12
C LYS A 37 32.35 -3.59 -8.10
N ASP A 38 31.31 -4.36 -8.39
CA ASP A 38 30.25 -4.03 -9.36
C ASP A 38 28.97 -3.51 -8.69
N ALA A 39 28.95 -3.37 -7.35
CA ALA A 39 27.79 -2.92 -6.59
C ALA A 39 27.17 -1.59 -7.07
N GLY A 40 27.98 -0.73 -7.69
CA GLY A 40 27.55 0.57 -8.26
C GLY A 40 27.21 0.55 -9.76
N LYS A 41 27.24 -0.62 -10.43
CA LYS A 41 26.91 -0.72 -11.86
C LYS A 41 25.41 -0.97 -12.08
N TYR A 42 24.95 -0.75 -13.31
CA TYR A 42 23.60 -1.13 -13.73
C TYR A 42 23.39 -2.65 -13.66
N THR A 43 22.14 -3.05 -13.52
CA THR A 43 21.68 -4.43 -13.72
C THR A 43 20.98 -4.54 -15.09
N LEU A 44 20.46 -5.73 -15.40
CA LEU A 44 19.45 -5.84 -16.46
C LEU A 44 18.21 -4.99 -16.11
N PRO A 45 17.48 -4.53 -17.12
CA PRO A 45 16.27 -3.70 -16.88
C PRO A 45 15.24 -4.38 -15.97
N ASP A 46 15.03 -5.68 -16.12
CA ASP A 46 14.10 -6.45 -15.29
C ASP A 46 14.68 -6.87 -13.92
N GLY A 47 15.94 -6.53 -13.65
CA GLY A 47 16.61 -6.74 -12.37
C GLY A 47 17.65 -7.87 -12.36
N LEU A 48 18.30 -8.06 -11.22
CA LEU A 48 19.30 -9.11 -10.99
C LEU A 48 18.65 -10.48 -11.15
N PRO A 49 19.25 -11.40 -11.97
CA PRO A 49 18.74 -12.76 -12.16
C PRO A 49 18.52 -13.51 -10.84
N ASP A 50 19.48 -13.44 -9.91
CA ASP A 50 19.40 -14.12 -8.61
C ASP A 50 18.21 -13.58 -7.77
N LEU A 51 17.96 -12.28 -7.81
CA LEU A 51 16.82 -11.69 -7.12
C LEU A 51 15.50 -12.13 -7.76
N ARG A 52 15.41 -12.15 -9.09
CA ARG A 52 14.22 -12.61 -9.81
C ARG A 52 13.92 -14.08 -9.50
N GLN A 53 14.95 -14.93 -9.46
CA GLN A 53 14.79 -16.33 -9.07
C GLN A 53 14.32 -16.48 -7.61
N GLN A 54 14.86 -15.67 -6.69
CA GLN A 54 14.41 -15.69 -5.29
C GLN A 54 12.97 -15.16 -5.14
N VAL A 55 12.55 -14.23 -6.00
CA VAL A 55 11.14 -13.78 -6.08
C VAL A 55 10.23 -14.92 -6.51
N VAL A 56 10.61 -15.74 -7.50
CA VAL A 56 9.85 -16.94 -7.91
C VAL A 56 9.61 -17.88 -6.72
N GLU A 57 10.66 -18.23 -5.97
CA GLU A 57 10.53 -19.07 -4.78
C GLU A 57 9.65 -18.44 -3.71
N THR A 58 9.80 -17.14 -3.49
CA THR A 58 8.96 -16.39 -2.53
C THR A 58 7.51 -16.36 -2.97
N HIS A 59 7.25 -16.16 -4.26
CA HIS A 59 5.89 -16.14 -4.81
C HIS A 59 5.23 -17.51 -4.70
N LEU A 60 5.93 -18.58 -5.09
CA LEU A 60 5.47 -19.95 -4.94
C LEU A 60 5.08 -20.27 -3.48
N ASN A 61 5.94 -19.90 -2.52
CA ASN A 61 5.68 -20.12 -1.10
C ASN A 61 4.46 -19.31 -0.57
N ARG A 62 4.15 -18.15 -1.16
CA ARG A 62 3.02 -17.29 -0.74
C ARG A 62 1.70 -17.66 -1.39
N THR A 63 1.74 -18.15 -2.62
CA THR A 63 0.55 -18.30 -3.47
C THR A 63 0.29 -19.73 -3.91
N GLY A 64 1.31 -20.60 -3.88
CA GLY A 64 1.25 -21.92 -4.48
C GLY A 64 1.34 -21.93 -6.02
N ILE A 65 1.54 -20.77 -6.64
CA ILE A 65 1.61 -20.62 -8.10
C ILE A 65 3.08 -20.47 -8.54
N GLU A 66 3.47 -21.30 -9.47
CA GLU A 66 4.78 -21.22 -10.12
C GLU A 66 4.76 -20.16 -11.24
N VAL A 67 5.78 -19.31 -11.26
CA VAL A 67 5.98 -18.28 -12.30
C VAL A 67 7.41 -18.38 -12.84
N ASN A 68 7.63 -17.85 -14.03
CA ASN A 68 8.95 -17.87 -14.67
C ASN A 68 9.70 -16.55 -14.37
N ALA A 69 10.94 -16.65 -13.90
CA ALA A 69 11.76 -15.50 -13.56
C ALA A 69 12.00 -14.56 -14.76
N ASP A 70 12.20 -15.11 -15.94
CA ASP A 70 12.48 -14.34 -17.15
C ASP A 70 11.21 -13.84 -17.86
N ALA A 71 10.11 -14.61 -17.80
CA ALA A 71 8.86 -14.25 -18.46
C ALA A 71 7.95 -13.36 -17.61
N ASN A 72 7.96 -13.52 -16.27
CA ASN A 72 6.94 -12.90 -15.43
C ASN A 72 7.48 -11.89 -14.41
N VAL A 73 8.73 -12.04 -13.93
CA VAL A 73 9.24 -11.23 -12.81
C VAL A 73 9.94 -9.97 -13.31
N MET A 74 9.60 -8.83 -12.72
CA MET A 74 10.25 -7.55 -12.96
C MET A 74 10.51 -6.81 -11.65
N ILE A 75 11.74 -6.33 -11.45
CA ILE A 75 12.14 -5.56 -10.27
C ILE A 75 11.96 -4.07 -10.54
N ALA A 76 11.30 -3.38 -9.62
CA ALA A 76 10.98 -1.95 -9.76
C ALA A 76 11.52 -1.12 -8.58
N ALA A 77 11.65 0.18 -8.78
CA ALA A 77 12.10 1.13 -7.74
C ALA A 77 10.96 1.53 -6.78
N GLY A 78 10.35 0.53 -6.14
CA GLY A 78 9.16 0.60 -5.30
C GLY A 78 7.86 0.58 -6.11
N ASN A 79 6.73 0.18 -5.48
CA ASN A 79 5.44 0.01 -6.16
C ASN A 79 5.00 1.28 -6.92
N MET A 80 5.32 2.46 -6.40
CA MET A 80 5.02 3.73 -7.09
C MET A 80 5.65 3.82 -8.49
N GLN A 81 6.90 3.39 -8.65
CA GLN A 81 7.57 3.40 -9.95
C GLN A 81 7.06 2.22 -10.81
N GLY A 82 6.80 1.06 -10.19
CA GLY A 82 6.19 -0.07 -10.89
C GLY A 82 4.84 0.28 -11.50
N LEU A 83 3.94 0.87 -10.71
CA LEU A 83 2.62 1.34 -11.17
C LEU A 83 2.75 2.43 -12.25
N ASN A 84 3.69 3.36 -12.09
CA ASN A 84 3.95 4.36 -13.12
C ASN A 84 4.34 3.72 -14.46
N THR A 85 5.21 2.71 -14.42
CA THR A 85 5.59 1.94 -15.62
C THR A 85 4.39 1.23 -16.22
N LEU A 86 3.56 0.57 -15.39
CA LEU A 86 2.36 -0.14 -15.86
C LEU A 86 1.35 0.80 -16.52
N PHE A 87 0.99 1.90 -15.87
CA PHE A 87 0.06 2.87 -16.44
C PHE A 87 0.59 3.49 -17.75
N HIS A 88 1.89 3.74 -17.83
CA HIS A 88 2.52 4.21 -19.07
C HIS A 88 2.51 3.15 -20.19
N THR A 89 2.48 1.87 -19.83
CA THR A 89 2.47 0.76 -20.78
C THR A 89 1.06 0.48 -21.33
N MET A 90 0.04 0.57 -20.47
CA MET A 90 -1.29 0.03 -20.74
C MET A 90 -2.37 1.07 -20.95
N MET A 91 -2.09 2.38 -20.74
CA MET A 91 -3.11 3.41 -20.80
C MET A 91 -2.89 4.38 -21.96
N ASP A 92 -3.97 4.67 -22.66
CA ASP A 92 -4.10 5.82 -23.54
C ASP A 92 -4.88 6.96 -22.85
N PRO A 93 -4.77 8.22 -23.31
CA PRO A 93 -5.55 9.31 -22.76
C PRO A 93 -7.07 9.05 -22.83
N GLY A 94 -7.74 9.13 -21.68
CA GLY A 94 -9.16 8.87 -21.54
C GLY A 94 -9.52 7.44 -21.18
N ASP A 95 -8.52 6.56 -21.03
CA ASP A 95 -8.73 5.23 -20.44
C ASP A 95 -9.08 5.31 -18.96
N GLU A 96 -9.80 4.31 -18.50
CA GLU A 96 -10.36 4.26 -17.16
C GLU A 96 -9.65 3.22 -16.28
N VAL A 97 -9.41 3.60 -15.03
CA VAL A 97 -8.95 2.67 -13.98
C VAL A 97 -9.90 2.75 -12.79
N ILE A 98 -10.48 1.60 -12.45
CA ILE A 98 -11.39 1.50 -11.31
C ILE A 98 -10.58 1.44 -10.01
N LEU A 99 -10.92 2.29 -9.05
CA LEU A 99 -10.32 2.38 -7.73
C LEU A 99 -11.39 2.19 -6.66
N THR A 100 -11.12 1.41 -5.62
CA THR A 100 -11.99 1.44 -4.43
C THR A 100 -12.11 2.88 -3.89
N ASP A 101 -13.24 3.25 -3.36
CA ASP A 101 -13.43 4.56 -2.72
C ASP A 101 -13.88 4.35 -1.26
N PRO A 102 -12.97 4.59 -0.29
CA PRO A 102 -11.66 5.24 -0.42
C PRO A 102 -10.54 4.33 -0.97
N CYS A 103 -9.50 4.95 -1.59
CA CYS A 103 -8.31 4.28 -2.13
C CYS A 103 -7.02 5.02 -1.73
N PHE A 104 -5.87 4.46 -2.09
CA PHE A 104 -4.59 5.15 -1.87
C PHE A 104 -4.45 6.35 -2.80
N ALA A 105 -4.29 7.55 -2.21
CA ALA A 105 -4.28 8.84 -2.91
C ALA A 105 -3.35 8.92 -4.14
N SER A 106 -2.21 8.22 -4.10
CA SER A 106 -1.25 8.27 -5.19
C SER A 106 -1.71 7.51 -6.44
N HIS A 107 -2.61 6.53 -6.31
CA HIS A 107 -3.20 5.87 -7.48
C HIS A 107 -4.01 6.87 -8.30
N ILE A 108 -4.87 7.68 -7.64
CA ILE A 108 -5.64 8.75 -8.29
C ILE A 108 -4.72 9.68 -9.07
N GLN A 109 -3.66 10.14 -8.40
CA GLN A 109 -2.72 11.09 -9.00
C GLN A 109 -1.95 10.49 -10.19
N GLN A 110 -1.53 9.22 -10.09
CA GLN A 110 -0.79 8.56 -11.17
C GLN A 110 -1.68 8.36 -12.42
N ILE A 111 -2.92 7.91 -12.26
CA ILE A 111 -3.87 7.78 -13.37
C ILE A 111 -4.05 9.13 -14.08
N GLN A 112 -4.26 10.19 -13.32
CA GLN A 112 -4.41 11.55 -13.86
C GLN A 112 -3.15 12.07 -14.57
N LEU A 113 -1.94 11.67 -14.12
CA LEU A 113 -0.68 12.04 -14.80
C LEU A 113 -0.59 11.48 -16.23
N PHE A 114 -1.28 10.37 -16.52
CA PHE A 114 -1.37 9.77 -17.85
C PHE A 114 -2.62 10.23 -18.63
N ASN A 115 -3.33 11.25 -18.14
CA ASN A 115 -4.60 11.72 -18.68
C ASN A 115 -5.68 10.61 -18.70
N GLY A 116 -5.56 9.63 -17.82
CA GLY A 116 -6.59 8.62 -17.54
C GLY A 116 -7.62 9.12 -16.56
N GLU A 117 -8.74 8.43 -16.51
CA GLU A 117 -9.88 8.75 -15.64
C GLU A 117 -9.98 7.76 -14.49
N PRO A 118 -9.81 8.20 -13.22
CA PRO A 118 -10.07 7.34 -12.07
C PRO A 118 -11.57 7.17 -11.88
N VAL A 119 -12.06 5.93 -12.01
CA VAL A 119 -13.45 5.55 -11.77
C VAL A 119 -13.58 5.08 -10.32
N TYR A 120 -14.39 5.78 -9.53
CA TYR A 120 -14.53 5.49 -8.10
C TYR A 120 -15.58 4.40 -7.87
N TRP A 121 -15.16 3.35 -7.17
CA TRP A 121 -15.99 2.23 -6.75
C TRP A 121 -16.22 2.32 -5.22
N PRO A 122 -17.35 2.89 -4.76
CA PRO A 122 -17.64 3.03 -3.35
C PRO A 122 -17.67 1.69 -2.64
N LEU A 123 -17.02 1.63 -1.48
CA LEU A 123 -17.11 0.49 -0.57
C LEU A 123 -18.42 0.54 0.22
N ASN A 124 -18.84 -0.62 0.73
CA ASN A 124 -19.93 -0.72 1.70
C ASN A 124 -19.58 -0.01 3.02
N ASP A 125 -20.58 0.23 3.88
CA ASP A 125 -20.38 0.88 5.18
C ASP A 125 -19.39 0.15 6.09
N ASP A 126 -19.18 -1.14 5.92
CA ASP A 126 -18.20 -1.95 6.67
C ASP A 126 -16.84 -2.06 5.98
N TRP A 127 -16.63 -1.26 4.95
CA TRP A 127 -15.47 -1.26 4.08
C TRP A 127 -15.27 -2.52 3.22
N SER A 128 -16.28 -3.40 3.13
CA SER A 128 -16.27 -4.50 2.17
C SER A 128 -16.50 -4.02 0.73
N LEU A 129 -16.14 -4.85 -0.26
CA LEU A 129 -16.38 -4.53 -1.66
C LEU A 129 -17.88 -4.62 -2.01
N ASP A 130 -18.43 -3.61 -2.65
CA ASP A 130 -19.77 -3.67 -3.25
C ASP A 130 -19.68 -4.38 -4.61
N ILE A 131 -19.64 -5.70 -4.57
CA ILE A 131 -19.43 -6.53 -5.77
C ILE A 131 -20.56 -6.38 -6.80
N GLU A 132 -21.77 -6.11 -6.37
CA GLU A 132 -22.91 -5.94 -7.28
C GLU A 132 -22.77 -4.69 -8.15
N ARG A 133 -22.07 -3.69 -7.63
CA ARG A 133 -21.84 -2.42 -8.32
C ARG A 133 -20.68 -2.47 -9.34
N LEU A 134 -19.70 -3.36 -9.15
CA LEU A 134 -18.51 -3.38 -10.03
C LEU A 134 -18.86 -3.52 -11.52
N PRO A 135 -19.76 -4.42 -11.96
CA PRO A 135 -20.12 -4.54 -13.37
C PRO A 135 -20.72 -3.27 -13.99
N GLU A 136 -21.38 -2.41 -13.18
CA GLU A 136 -21.97 -1.16 -13.63
C GLU A 136 -20.91 -0.08 -13.94
N LEU A 137 -19.71 -0.24 -13.37
CA LEU A 137 -18.58 0.70 -13.55
C LEU A 137 -17.68 0.31 -14.72
N VAL A 138 -17.81 -0.91 -15.23
CA VAL A 138 -16.99 -1.40 -16.33
C VAL A 138 -17.50 -0.85 -17.66
N THR A 139 -16.59 -0.29 -18.45
CA THR A 139 -16.84 0.20 -19.80
C THR A 139 -15.81 -0.37 -20.78
N ASP A 140 -15.94 -0.05 -22.07
CA ASP A 140 -14.95 -0.39 -23.10
C ASP A 140 -13.60 0.33 -22.96
N LYS A 141 -13.51 1.28 -22.03
CA LYS A 141 -12.29 2.02 -21.69
C LYS A 141 -11.61 1.51 -20.43
N THR A 142 -12.22 0.57 -19.71
CA THR A 142 -11.67 0.05 -18.45
C THR A 142 -10.42 -0.78 -18.73
N GLN A 143 -9.26 -0.31 -18.28
CA GLN A 143 -7.98 -1.02 -18.41
C GLN A 143 -7.65 -1.86 -17.20
N ALA A 144 -8.01 -1.40 -16.01
CA ALA A 144 -7.71 -2.11 -14.78
C ALA A 144 -8.64 -1.74 -13.62
N VAL A 145 -8.69 -2.62 -12.62
CA VAL A 145 -9.10 -2.32 -11.25
C VAL A 145 -7.89 -2.44 -10.31
N VAL A 146 -7.67 -1.47 -9.41
CA VAL A 146 -6.58 -1.52 -8.43
C VAL A 146 -7.13 -1.87 -7.06
N ILE A 147 -6.60 -2.94 -6.48
CA ILE A 147 -6.95 -3.44 -5.14
C ILE A 147 -5.73 -3.36 -4.22
N VAL A 148 -5.93 -2.78 -3.04
CA VAL A 148 -4.96 -2.78 -1.92
C VAL A 148 -5.56 -3.58 -0.77
N SER A 149 -5.00 -4.75 -0.45
CA SER A 149 -5.48 -5.58 0.67
C SER A 149 -4.29 -6.18 1.41
N PRO A 150 -4.13 -5.88 2.71
CA PRO A 150 -4.92 -4.96 3.57
C PRO A 150 -4.91 -3.51 3.07
N SER A 151 -6.05 -2.82 3.22
CA SER A 151 -6.32 -1.55 2.57
C SER A 151 -5.62 -0.35 3.23
N ASN A 152 -5.21 0.60 2.41
CA ASN A 152 -4.90 1.97 2.79
C ASN A 152 -5.93 2.89 2.09
N PRO A 153 -6.85 3.55 2.85
CA PRO A 153 -6.67 4.01 4.24
C PRO A 153 -7.39 3.21 5.33
N THR A 154 -8.23 2.22 5.01
CA THR A 154 -9.21 1.66 5.97
C THR A 154 -8.67 0.55 6.89
N GLY A 155 -7.58 -0.12 6.48
CA GLY A 155 -7.08 -1.31 7.15
C GLY A 155 -7.93 -2.57 6.94
N LYS A 156 -8.94 -2.52 6.05
CA LYS A 156 -9.79 -3.67 5.70
C LYS A 156 -9.02 -4.73 4.95
N ILE A 157 -9.28 -5.98 5.25
CA ILE A 157 -8.89 -7.14 4.44
C ILE A 157 -10.12 -7.59 3.66
N PHE A 158 -10.00 -7.64 2.33
CA PHE A 158 -11.08 -8.14 1.49
C PHE A 158 -11.10 -9.68 1.52
N SER A 159 -12.29 -10.24 1.52
CA SER A 159 -12.49 -11.69 1.60
C SER A 159 -12.10 -12.40 0.30
N GLU A 160 -11.84 -13.71 0.39
CA GLU A 160 -11.60 -14.56 -0.78
C GLU A 160 -12.75 -14.48 -1.79
N ALA A 161 -14.00 -14.53 -1.29
CA ALA A 161 -15.18 -14.48 -2.16
C ALA A 161 -15.25 -13.16 -2.96
N GLU A 162 -15.02 -12.01 -2.30
CA GLU A 162 -14.99 -10.71 -2.96
C GLU A 162 -13.87 -10.64 -4.02
N LEU A 163 -12.64 -11.03 -3.66
CA LEU A 163 -11.50 -10.95 -4.57
C LEU A 163 -11.64 -11.90 -5.77
N ARG A 164 -12.20 -13.11 -5.57
CA ARG A 164 -12.49 -14.02 -6.68
C ARG A 164 -13.54 -13.45 -7.63
N CYS A 165 -14.59 -12.80 -7.11
CA CYS A 165 -15.58 -12.12 -7.94
C CYS A 165 -14.94 -11.00 -8.78
N VAL A 166 -14.07 -10.18 -8.19
CA VAL A 166 -13.32 -9.14 -8.93
C VAL A 166 -12.51 -9.77 -10.06
N GLY A 167 -11.75 -10.84 -9.77
CA GLY A 167 -10.96 -11.54 -10.78
C GLY A 167 -11.79 -12.11 -11.91
N GLU A 168 -12.94 -12.70 -11.61
CA GLU A 168 -13.82 -13.26 -12.64
C GLU A 168 -14.47 -12.18 -13.51
N ILE A 169 -14.88 -11.05 -12.92
CA ILE A 169 -15.41 -9.90 -13.69
C ILE A 169 -14.32 -9.35 -14.61
N ALA A 170 -13.09 -9.22 -14.13
CA ALA A 170 -11.96 -8.77 -14.93
C ALA A 170 -11.68 -9.69 -16.13
N ARG A 171 -11.65 -11.00 -15.88
CA ARG A 171 -11.46 -12.02 -16.92
C ARG A 171 -12.57 -12.02 -17.97
N GLN A 172 -13.84 -11.82 -17.57
CA GLN A 172 -14.98 -11.78 -18.46
C GLN A 172 -15.02 -10.54 -19.35
N ASN A 173 -14.44 -9.43 -18.88
CA ASN A 173 -14.46 -8.13 -19.58
C ASN A 173 -13.08 -7.70 -20.10
N ASP A 174 -12.08 -8.59 -20.04
CA ASP A 174 -10.74 -8.42 -20.61
C ASP A 174 -9.98 -7.18 -20.09
N PHE A 175 -9.98 -6.97 -18.77
CA PHE A 175 -9.17 -5.95 -18.12
C PHE A 175 -8.30 -6.53 -16.97
N PHE A 176 -7.32 -5.79 -16.47
CA PHE A 176 -6.40 -6.28 -15.45
C PHE A 176 -6.90 -6.03 -14.03
N VAL A 177 -6.62 -6.97 -13.12
CA VAL A 177 -6.64 -6.72 -11.68
C VAL A 177 -5.23 -6.44 -11.20
N ILE A 178 -4.99 -5.25 -10.68
CA ILE A 178 -3.72 -4.85 -10.08
C ILE A 178 -3.82 -5.00 -8.57
N ILE A 179 -3.08 -5.97 -8.01
CA ILE A 179 -2.94 -6.14 -6.57
C ILE A 179 -1.69 -5.37 -6.12
N ASP A 180 -1.88 -4.24 -5.46
CA ASP A 180 -0.82 -3.49 -4.79
C ASP A 180 -0.71 -3.98 -3.34
N ASP A 181 0.30 -4.84 -3.08
CA ASP A 181 0.50 -5.53 -1.80
C ASP A 181 1.73 -5.02 -1.01
N PRO A 182 1.60 -3.93 -0.28
CA PRO A 182 2.61 -3.51 0.68
C PRO A 182 2.36 -4.00 2.11
N TYR A 183 1.20 -4.61 2.42
CA TYR A 183 0.75 -4.82 3.81
C TYR A 183 0.38 -6.26 4.16
N SER A 184 0.49 -7.24 3.28
CA SER A 184 0.11 -8.65 3.53
C SER A 184 0.81 -9.29 4.74
N ASP A 185 2.00 -8.79 5.12
CA ASP A 185 2.70 -9.25 6.32
C ASP A 185 2.13 -8.65 7.64
N PHE A 186 1.17 -7.71 7.56
CA PHE A 186 0.56 -7.02 8.71
C PHE A 186 -0.94 -7.34 8.81
N VAL A 187 -1.23 -8.58 9.13
CA VAL A 187 -2.57 -9.11 9.45
C VAL A 187 -2.58 -9.47 10.93
N TYR A 188 -3.54 -8.97 11.70
CA TYR A 188 -3.45 -8.99 13.16
C TYR A 188 -4.25 -10.10 13.82
N ASP A 189 -5.46 -10.37 13.36
CA ASP A 189 -6.34 -11.33 14.01
C ASP A 189 -6.28 -12.68 13.30
N ASN A 190 -6.18 -13.78 14.05
CA ASN A 190 -6.15 -15.15 13.51
C ASN A 190 -7.43 -15.55 12.79
N ASN A 191 -8.51 -14.78 12.96
CA ASN A 191 -9.80 -15.00 12.29
C ASN A 191 -9.91 -14.25 10.95
N SER A 192 -9.00 -13.31 10.67
CA SER A 192 -8.93 -12.62 9.37
C SER A 192 -8.04 -13.43 8.44
N SER A 193 -8.63 -14.33 7.65
CA SER A 193 -7.88 -15.06 6.63
C SER A 193 -7.49 -14.09 5.51
N TYR A 194 -6.22 -13.70 5.46
CA TYR A 194 -5.71 -12.98 4.29
C TYR A 194 -5.69 -13.93 3.08
N PHE A 195 -6.38 -13.54 2.04
CA PHE A 195 -6.38 -14.23 0.76
C PHE A 195 -5.58 -13.42 -0.27
N ASN A 196 -4.65 -14.07 -0.95
CA ASN A 196 -3.91 -13.46 -2.05
C ASN A 196 -4.51 -13.90 -3.37
N LEU A 197 -5.07 -12.97 -4.15
CA LEU A 197 -5.69 -13.29 -5.44
C LEU A 197 -4.67 -13.90 -6.44
N ALA A 198 -3.38 -13.64 -6.27
CA ALA A 198 -2.33 -14.26 -7.06
C ALA A 198 -2.19 -15.80 -6.83
N SER A 199 -2.95 -16.38 -5.88
CA SER A 199 -3.09 -17.83 -5.73
C SER A 199 -4.10 -18.47 -6.68
N VAL A 200 -4.77 -17.69 -7.54
CA VAL A 200 -5.75 -18.16 -8.51
C VAL A 200 -5.11 -18.23 -9.90
N GLY A 201 -4.60 -19.40 -10.27
CA GLY A 201 -3.84 -19.60 -11.50
C GLY A 201 -4.61 -19.27 -12.79
N GLU A 202 -5.94 -19.41 -12.78
CA GLU A 202 -6.82 -19.10 -13.91
C GLU A 202 -6.88 -17.60 -14.24
N LEU A 203 -6.40 -16.76 -13.34
CA LEU A 203 -6.34 -15.31 -13.51
C LEU A 203 -4.97 -14.81 -13.97
N ALA A 204 -4.00 -15.69 -14.20
CA ALA A 204 -2.61 -15.30 -14.48
C ALA A 204 -2.47 -14.28 -15.63
N ASP A 205 -3.30 -14.38 -16.67
CA ASP A 205 -3.27 -13.50 -17.85
C ASP A 205 -3.96 -12.13 -17.59
N HIS A 206 -4.73 -12.01 -16.50
CA HIS A 206 -5.44 -10.78 -16.13
C HIS A 206 -4.98 -10.21 -14.78
N LEU A 207 -3.94 -10.78 -14.18
CA LEU A 207 -3.48 -10.39 -12.85
C LEU A 207 -2.09 -9.76 -12.88
N ILE A 208 -1.98 -8.62 -12.25
CA ILE A 208 -0.73 -7.90 -11.98
C ILE A 208 -0.54 -7.89 -10.46
N TYR A 209 0.55 -8.48 -9.97
CA TYR A 209 0.84 -8.49 -8.54
C TYR A 209 2.10 -7.68 -8.24
N LEU A 210 1.98 -6.68 -7.36
CA LEU A 210 3.09 -5.86 -6.89
C LEU A 210 3.33 -6.09 -5.41
N TYR A 211 4.57 -6.44 -5.05
CA TYR A 211 4.98 -6.56 -3.66
C TYR A 211 6.04 -5.53 -3.29
N SER A 212 5.87 -4.86 -2.16
CA SER A 212 6.78 -3.81 -1.71
C SER A 212 7.65 -4.23 -0.53
N PHE A 213 8.97 -4.04 -0.64
CA PHE A 213 9.90 -4.17 0.49
C PHE A 213 9.79 -3.00 1.49
N SER A 214 9.13 -1.91 1.11
CA SER A 214 9.09 -0.66 1.89
C SER A 214 8.56 -0.81 3.30
N LYS A 215 7.58 -1.72 3.50
CA LYS A 215 6.85 -1.83 4.76
C LYS A 215 7.31 -3.02 5.57
N SER A 216 7.21 -4.22 5.01
CA SER A 216 7.57 -5.48 5.69
C SER A 216 9.03 -5.58 6.10
N TYR A 217 9.92 -4.88 5.40
CA TYR A 217 11.36 -4.85 5.69
C TYR A 217 11.87 -3.48 6.17
N ALA A 218 10.97 -2.52 6.40
CA ALA A 218 11.33 -1.14 6.74
C ALA A 218 12.36 -0.54 5.74
N MET A 219 12.14 -0.80 4.45
CA MET A 219 13.03 -0.43 3.35
C MET A 219 12.44 0.68 2.46
N SER A 220 11.64 1.57 3.00
CA SER A 220 10.95 2.60 2.19
C SER A 220 11.92 3.53 1.43
N GLY A 221 13.04 3.89 2.04
CA GLY A 221 14.10 4.70 1.43
C GLY A 221 14.98 3.95 0.42
N TRP A 222 14.95 2.62 0.42
CA TRP A 222 15.72 1.79 -0.51
C TRP A 222 15.11 1.73 -1.90
N ARG A 223 13.82 2.08 -2.03
CA ARG A 223 13.11 2.09 -3.30
C ARG A 223 13.19 0.75 -4.01
N LEU A 224 12.60 -0.30 -3.46
CA LEU A 224 12.59 -1.65 -4.01
C LEU A 224 11.22 -2.30 -3.94
N SER A 225 10.82 -2.94 -5.03
CA SER A 225 9.64 -3.80 -5.16
C SER A 225 9.87 -4.84 -6.25
N TYR A 226 8.98 -5.81 -6.34
CA TYR A 226 8.89 -6.67 -7.51
C TYR A 226 7.45 -6.72 -8.02
N MET A 227 7.33 -7.03 -9.29
CA MET A 227 6.07 -7.26 -9.99
C MET A 227 6.06 -8.66 -10.59
N ILE A 228 4.89 -9.30 -10.53
CA ILE A 228 4.58 -10.51 -11.30
C ILE A 228 3.54 -10.10 -12.34
N LEU A 229 3.88 -10.30 -13.60
CA LEU A 229 3.13 -9.81 -14.76
C LEU A 229 2.84 -10.94 -15.74
N PRO A 230 1.76 -10.87 -16.52
CA PRO A 230 1.65 -11.64 -17.76
C PRO A 230 2.86 -11.39 -18.67
N GLU A 231 3.31 -12.42 -19.38
CA GLU A 231 4.55 -12.37 -20.17
C GLU A 231 4.55 -11.25 -21.20
N GLU A 232 3.45 -11.11 -21.95
CA GLU A 232 3.30 -10.08 -22.98
C GLU A 232 3.35 -8.67 -22.37
N LEU A 233 2.65 -8.47 -21.25
CA LEU A 233 2.67 -7.18 -20.54
C LEU A 233 4.06 -6.86 -20.00
N LYS A 234 4.79 -7.85 -19.43
CA LYS A 234 6.16 -7.65 -18.98
C LYS A 234 7.07 -7.18 -20.11
N TYR A 235 6.94 -7.80 -21.29
CA TYR A 235 7.76 -7.43 -22.44
C TYR A 235 7.56 -5.96 -22.84
N GLU A 236 6.32 -5.47 -22.87
CA GLU A 236 6.01 -4.07 -23.16
C GLU A 236 6.44 -3.13 -22.00
N ALA A 237 6.17 -3.51 -20.77
CA ALA A 237 6.57 -2.74 -19.59
C ALA A 237 8.09 -2.56 -19.48
N MET A 238 8.88 -3.55 -19.90
CA MET A 238 10.34 -3.43 -19.92
C MET A 238 10.84 -2.32 -20.84
N LYS A 239 10.18 -2.06 -21.98
CA LYS A 239 10.54 -0.97 -22.89
C LYS A 239 10.37 0.39 -22.23
N VAL A 240 9.26 0.57 -21.51
CA VAL A 240 8.97 1.79 -20.74
C VAL A 240 9.94 1.93 -19.58
N HIS A 241 10.19 0.83 -18.84
CA HIS A 241 11.09 0.84 -17.70
C HIS A 241 12.53 1.18 -18.09
N ASP A 242 13.04 0.57 -19.15
CA ASP A 242 14.38 0.87 -19.67
C ASP A 242 14.50 2.34 -20.08
N ALA A 243 13.50 2.88 -20.79
CA ALA A 243 13.48 4.26 -21.24
C ALA A 243 13.38 5.30 -20.10
N THR A 244 12.77 4.94 -18.96
CA THR A 244 12.47 5.88 -17.86
C THR A 244 13.40 5.73 -16.66
N MET A 245 13.91 4.52 -16.39
CA MET A 245 14.66 4.19 -15.17
C MET A 245 15.95 3.40 -15.44
N ILE A 246 16.05 2.72 -16.58
CA ILE A 246 17.06 1.72 -16.92
C ILE A 246 16.88 0.45 -16.06
N CYS A 247 17.12 0.56 -14.75
CA CYS A 247 16.91 -0.52 -13.77
C CYS A 247 16.69 0.06 -12.37
N ALA A 248 16.08 -0.70 -11.49
CA ALA A 248 16.06 -0.37 -10.06
C ALA A 248 17.50 -0.31 -9.49
N PRO A 249 17.79 0.50 -8.45
CA PRO A 249 19.15 0.63 -7.91
C PRO A 249 19.74 -0.72 -7.52
N ARG A 250 20.90 -1.10 -8.10
CA ARG A 250 21.54 -2.41 -7.87
C ARG A 250 21.77 -2.69 -6.39
N ILE A 251 22.23 -1.70 -5.63
CA ILE A 251 22.46 -1.85 -4.19
C ILE A 251 21.18 -2.22 -3.43
N SER A 252 20.04 -1.68 -3.84
CA SER A 252 18.74 -2.02 -3.27
C SER A 252 18.30 -3.43 -3.66
N GLN A 253 18.59 -3.86 -4.89
CA GLN A 253 18.33 -5.23 -5.34
C GLN A 253 19.14 -6.24 -4.55
N LEU A 254 20.41 -5.97 -4.29
CA LEU A 254 21.27 -6.81 -3.45
C LEU A 254 20.75 -6.87 -2.00
N ALA A 255 20.25 -5.75 -1.47
CA ALA A 255 19.59 -5.74 -0.17
C ALA A 255 18.29 -6.56 -0.17
N GLY A 256 17.52 -6.51 -1.25
CA GLY A 256 16.32 -7.32 -1.43
C GLY A 256 16.62 -8.82 -1.49
N LEU A 257 17.68 -9.20 -2.18
CA LEU A 257 18.13 -10.59 -2.22
C LEU A 257 18.48 -11.09 -0.82
N ILE A 258 19.28 -10.34 -0.05
CA ILE A 258 19.58 -10.64 1.34
C ILE A 258 18.30 -10.74 2.19
N ALA A 259 17.36 -9.80 1.98
CA ALA A 259 16.10 -9.75 2.71
C ALA A 259 15.24 -11.01 2.51
N LEU A 260 15.28 -11.61 1.31
CA LEU A 260 14.49 -12.81 0.97
C LEU A 260 15.21 -14.12 1.31
N THR A 261 16.56 -14.14 1.29
CA THR A 261 17.34 -15.37 1.47
C THR A 261 17.74 -15.65 2.92
N GLU A 262 18.02 -14.59 3.72
CA GLU A 262 18.46 -14.80 5.09
C GLU A 262 17.24 -14.96 6.04
N PRO A 263 17.21 -16.04 6.86
CA PRO A 263 16.11 -16.26 7.79
C PRO A 263 16.06 -15.19 8.87
N SER A 264 14.84 -14.69 9.18
CA SER A 264 14.64 -13.67 10.20
C SER A 264 13.20 -13.68 10.72
N ASP A 265 13.03 -13.37 12.01
CA ASP A 265 11.74 -13.23 12.68
C ASP A 265 11.21 -11.78 12.71
N HIS A 266 11.89 -10.85 12.02
CA HIS A 266 11.58 -9.41 12.09
C HIS A 266 10.13 -9.08 11.72
N LYS A 267 9.55 -9.78 10.73
CA LYS A 267 8.15 -9.57 10.33
C LYS A 267 7.19 -9.91 11.46
N GLN A 268 7.43 -11.02 12.16
CA GLN A 268 6.65 -11.41 13.33
C GLN A 268 6.76 -10.36 14.45
N ARG A 269 7.97 -9.87 14.73
CA ARG A 269 8.20 -8.82 15.74
C ARG A 269 7.51 -7.52 15.35
N PHE A 270 7.63 -7.08 14.10
CA PHE A 270 6.95 -5.88 13.61
C PHE A 270 5.43 -6.01 13.72
N ARG A 271 4.88 -7.16 13.34
CA ARG A 271 3.44 -7.44 13.44
C ARG A 271 2.97 -7.37 14.89
N THR A 272 3.70 -7.96 15.84
CA THR A 272 3.35 -7.90 17.27
C THR A 272 3.30 -6.46 17.75
N VAL A 273 4.35 -5.67 17.52
CA VAL A 273 4.39 -4.26 17.93
C VAL A 273 3.27 -3.44 17.28
N LEU A 274 2.98 -3.68 16.00
CA LEU A 274 1.89 -2.97 15.32
C LEU A 274 0.51 -3.40 15.83
N SER A 275 0.33 -4.66 16.23
CA SER A 275 -0.90 -5.12 16.87
C SER A 275 -1.16 -4.42 18.20
N ASP A 276 -0.12 -4.29 19.04
CA ASP A 276 -0.21 -3.58 20.31
C ASP A 276 -0.55 -2.09 20.10
N ARG A 277 0.07 -1.45 19.12
CA ARG A 277 -0.21 -0.05 18.76
C ARG A 277 -1.61 0.13 18.15
N ARG A 278 -2.10 -0.84 17.36
CA ARG A 278 -3.49 -0.86 16.89
C ARG A 278 -4.46 -0.86 18.07
N ASP A 279 -4.23 -1.73 19.02
CA ASP A 279 -5.11 -1.85 20.18
C ASP A 279 -5.03 -0.60 21.08
N LEU A 280 -3.85 -0.01 21.23
CA LEU A 280 -3.67 1.27 21.93
C LEU A 280 -4.45 2.40 21.25
N ILE A 281 -4.28 2.60 19.94
CA ILE A 281 -4.97 3.70 19.25
C ILE A 281 -6.49 3.50 19.23
N CYS A 282 -6.98 2.25 19.16
CA CYS A 282 -8.40 1.93 19.29
C CYS A 282 -8.93 2.31 20.69
N GLN A 283 -8.22 1.94 21.77
CA GLN A 283 -8.58 2.35 23.14
C GLN A 283 -8.66 3.88 23.28
N ARG A 284 -7.71 4.62 22.68
CA ARG A 284 -7.73 6.07 22.69
C ARG A 284 -8.88 6.65 21.89
N LEU A 285 -9.25 6.05 20.76
CA LEU A 285 -10.43 6.46 19.98
C LEU A 285 -11.73 6.22 20.74
N ASP A 286 -11.82 5.15 21.55
CA ASP A 286 -12.99 4.87 22.41
C ASP A 286 -13.23 6.00 23.41
N THR A 287 -12.17 6.59 23.98
CA THR A 287 -12.28 7.76 24.87
C THR A 287 -12.72 9.03 24.13
N CYS A 288 -12.51 9.09 22.80
CA CYS A 288 -12.89 10.19 21.92
C CYS A 288 -14.13 9.87 21.06
N SER A 289 -15.03 8.97 21.48
CA SER A 289 -16.20 8.52 20.71
C SER A 289 -17.20 9.63 20.36
N HIS A 290 -17.17 10.76 21.06
CA HIS A 290 -17.92 11.97 20.71
C HIS A 290 -17.33 12.76 19.54
N VAL A 291 -16.06 12.50 19.20
CA VAL A 291 -15.34 13.14 18.07
C VAL A 291 -15.27 12.22 16.86
N PHE A 292 -15.02 10.92 17.11
CA PHE A 292 -14.75 9.94 16.07
C PHE A 292 -15.65 8.71 16.17
N ASP A 293 -15.97 8.16 14.99
CA ASP A 293 -16.55 6.85 14.82
C ASP A 293 -15.61 6.01 13.94
N TYR A 294 -15.27 4.81 14.36
CA TYR A 294 -14.27 4.04 13.64
C TYR A 294 -14.59 2.55 13.60
N ARG A 295 -13.98 1.86 12.65
CA ARG A 295 -13.89 0.40 12.63
C ARG A 295 -12.48 -0.02 12.95
N LYS A 296 -12.33 -1.05 13.79
CA LYS A 296 -11.02 -1.63 14.10
C LYS A 296 -10.43 -2.23 12.83
N PRO A 297 -9.20 -1.87 12.42
CA PRO A 297 -8.61 -2.40 11.20
C PRO A 297 -8.19 -3.86 11.36
N ASP A 298 -8.40 -4.65 10.31
CA ASP A 298 -7.99 -6.07 10.24
C ASP A 298 -6.49 -6.22 9.95
N GLY A 299 -5.92 -5.25 9.20
CA GLY A 299 -4.52 -5.25 8.78
C GLY A 299 -3.96 -3.87 8.47
N ALA A 300 -2.81 -3.81 7.80
CA ALA A 300 -2.03 -2.61 7.56
C ALA A 300 -1.67 -1.88 8.87
N TYR A 301 -1.62 -0.57 8.90
CA TYR A 301 -1.38 0.23 10.11
C TYR A 301 -2.03 1.61 10.04
N TYR A 302 -3.25 1.61 9.51
CA TYR A 302 -4.10 2.80 9.38
C TYR A 302 -5.46 2.58 10.00
N LEU A 303 -6.04 3.69 10.48
CA LEU A 303 -7.45 3.83 10.78
C LEU A 303 -8.03 4.96 9.93
N PHE A 304 -9.31 4.81 9.61
CA PHE A 304 -10.05 5.79 8.82
C PHE A 304 -11.34 6.21 9.53
N PRO A 305 -11.21 6.86 10.73
CA PRO A 305 -12.36 7.24 11.53
C PRO A 305 -13.17 8.35 10.85
N ARG A 306 -14.51 8.23 10.98
CA ARG A 306 -15.47 9.24 10.60
C ARG A 306 -15.48 10.35 11.65
N ILE A 307 -15.57 11.59 11.21
CA ILE A 307 -15.67 12.80 12.04
C ILE A 307 -17.12 12.96 12.48
N ARG A 308 -17.39 13.05 13.79
CA ARG A 308 -18.71 13.28 14.38
C ARG A 308 -18.97 14.73 14.75
N THR A 309 -17.95 15.57 14.75
CA THR A 309 -18.07 17.00 15.08
C THR A 309 -18.69 17.78 13.91
N PRO A 310 -19.27 18.98 14.16
CA PRO A 310 -19.98 19.76 13.16
C PRO A 310 -19.06 20.45 12.13
N HIS A 311 -17.87 19.90 11.88
CA HIS A 311 -17.00 20.38 10.80
C HIS A 311 -17.60 20.03 9.43
N HIS A 312 -17.46 20.93 8.49
CA HIS A 312 -18.08 20.79 7.18
C HIS A 312 -17.39 19.73 6.30
N ASN A 313 -16.07 19.52 6.49
CA ASN A 313 -15.33 18.55 5.70
C ASN A 313 -14.00 18.11 6.37
N ALA A 314 -13.42 17.02 5.87
CA ALA A 314 -12.18 16.45 6.37
C ALA A 314 -10.99 17.42 6.38
N LYS A 315 -10.89 18.27 5.35
CA LYS A 315 -9.79 19.22 5.21
C LYS A 315 -9.86 20.32 6.27
N THR A 316 -11.04 20.91 6.49
CA THR A 316 -11.22 21.92 7.53
C THR A 316 -11.01 21.35 8.92
N PHE A 317 -11.49 20.13 9.19
CA PHE A 317 -11.23 19.43 10.44
C PHE A 317 -9.73 19.20 10.67
N ALA A 318 -9.01 18.66 9.68
CA ALA A 318 -7.57 18.36 9.82
C ALA A 318 -6.72 19.64 10.02
N ILE A 319 -7.12 20.76 9.40
CA ILE A 319 -6.46 22.06 9.60
C ILE A 319 -6.76 22.61 11.00
N ASP A 320 -8.02 22.57 11.44
CA ASP A 320 -8.44 23.00 12.77
C ASP A 320 -7.71 22.21 13.87
N LEU A 321 -7.68 20.90 13.75
CA LEU A 321 -6.96 20.01 14.67
C LEU A 321 -5.45 20.35 14.73
N LEU A 322 -4.83 20.55 13.58
CA LEU A 322 -3.42 20.90 13.52
C LEU A 322 -3.15 22.27 14.19
N GLN A 323 -3.96 23.28 13.90
CA GLN A 323 -3.74 24.64 14.39
C GLN A 323 -4.00 24.80 15.88
N ASN A 324 -4.99 24.08 16.42
CA ASN A 324 -5.47 24.29 17.79
C ASN A 324 -5.05 23.20 18.78
N SER A 325 -4.65 22.01 18.31
CA SER A 325 -4.11 20.93 19.15
C SER A 325 -2.69 20.50 18.79
N ALA A 326 -2.11 21.07 17.72
CA ALA A 326 -0.81 20.65 17.18
C ALA A 326 -0.75 19.13 16.87
N VAL A 327 -1.88 18.55 16.41
CA VAL A 327 -1.97 17.16 15.96
C VAL A 327 -2.25 17.12 14.47
N ALA A 328 -1.43 16.40 13.71
CA ALA A 328 -1.57 16.24 12.29
C ALA A 328 -2.19 14.88 11.93
N VAL A 329 -3.29 14.92 11.18
CA VAL A 329 -3.94 13.78 10.55
C VAL A 329 -4.05 14.01 9.05
N THR A 330 -4.26 12.97 8.24
CA THR A 330 -4.47 13.14 6.80
C THR A 330 -5.97 13.30 6.54
N PRO A 331 -6.42 14.38 5.87
CA PRO A 331 -7.84 14.52 5.51
C PRO A 331 -8.28 13.39 4.59
N GLY A 332 -9.44 12.81 4.86
CA GLY A 332 -9.96 11.65 4.14
C GLY A 332 -10.29 11.96 2.68
N SER A 333 -10.63 13.19 2.35
CA SER A 333 -10.86 13.63 0.96
C SER A 333 -9.64 13.46 0.03
N ALA A 334 -8.44 13.20 0.59
CA ALA A 334 -7.27 12.83 -0.21
C ALA A 334 -7.35 11.38 -0.76
N PHE A 335 -8.25 10.56 -0.24
CA PHE A 335 -8.39 9.13 -0.57
C PHE A 335 -9.62 8.83 -1.43
N GLY A 336 -10.28 9.84 -1.93
CA GLY A 336 -11.48 9.73 -2.77
C GLY A 336 -12.69 10.48 -2.17
N PRO A 337 -13.78 10.57 -2.93
CA PRO A 337 -15.01 11.28 -2.53
C PRO A 337 -15.63 10.78 -1.22
N SER A 338 -15.66 9.45 -0.99
CA SER A 338 -16.21 8.86 0.26
C SER A 338 -15.43 9.25 1.51
N GLY A 339 -14.23 9.79 1.35
CA GLY A 339 -13.39 10.26 2.45
C GLY A 339 -13.74 11.64 3.01
N GLU A 340 -14.76 12.37 2.47
CA GLU A 340 -15.03 13.76 2.79
C GLU A 340 -15.33 14.03 4.27
N HIS A 341 -15.84 13.03 4.99
CA HIS A 341 -16.13 13.12 6.43
C HIS A 341 -15.23 12.24 7.29
N HIS A 342 -14.05 11.85 6.77
CA HIS A 342 -13.13 10.98 7.45
C HIS A 342 -11.75 11.62 7.58
N VAL A 343 -10.90 11.05 8.47
CA VAL A 343 -9.47 11.32 8.52
C VAL A 343 -8.72 10.01 8.55
N ARG A 344 -7.52 9.96 7.97
CA ARG A 344 -6.63 8.82 8.14
C ARG A 344 -5.63 9.10 9.25
N MET A 345 -5.51 8.16 10.18
CA MET A 345 -4.50 8.10 11.24
C MET A 345 -3.60 6.88 11.03
N ALA A 346 -2.28 7.06 11.07
CA ALA A 346 -1.31 5.98 11.02
C ALA A 346 -0.84 5.64 12.44
N PHE A 347 -0.91 4.36 12.83
CA PHE A 347 -0.43 3.88 14.14
C PHE A 347 0.92 3.15 14.07
N CYS A 348 1.65 3.33 12.98
CA CYS A 348 3.01 2.81 12.82
C CYS A 348 4.10 3.67 13.51
N VAL A 349 3.70 4.71 14.23
CA VAL A 349 4.54 5.53 15.11
C VAL A 349 4.69 4.87 16.50
N ASP A 350 5.56 5.38 17.36
CA ASP A 350 5.70 4.86 18.72
C ASP A 350 4.50 5.19 19.62
N GLU A 351 4.36 4.46 20.72
CA GLU A 351 3.24 4.58 21.66
C GLU A 351 3.20 5.96 22.35
N ALA A 352 4.35 6.57 22.60
CA ALA A 352 4.42 7.91 23.18
C ALA A 352 3.83 8.95 22.23
N THR A 353 4.09 8.81 20.93
CA THR A 353 3.50 9.65 19.87
C THR A 353 1.99 9.47 19.81
N ILE A 354 1.48 8.22 19.87
CA ILE A 354 0.03 7.95 19.88
C ILE A 354 -0.61 8.61 21.10
N ASN A 355 -0.08 8.36 22.29
CA ASN A 355 -0.62 8.93 23.54
C ASN A 355 -0.59 10.46 23.52
N SER A 356 0.54 11.06 23.15
CA SER A 356 0.64 12.53 23.05
C SER A 356 -0.36 13.13 22.07
N ALA A 357 -0.61 12.48 20.93
CA ALA A 357 -1.61 12.95 19.98
C ALA A 357 -3.00 12.96 20.60
N PHE A 358 -3.40 11.87 21.26
CA PHE A 358 -4.73 11.76 21.84
C PHE A 358 -4.92 12.60 23.11
N ASP A 359 -3.90 12.77 23.94
CA ASP A 359 -3.95 13.72 25.09
C ASP A 359 -4.29 15.13 24.60
N ARG A 360 -3.70 15.56 23.50
CA ARG A 360 -3.97 16.86 22.89
C ARG A 360 -5.36 16.94 22.25
N ILE A 361 -5.83 15.88 21.59
CA ILE A 361 -7.17 15.78 21.02
C ILE A 361 -8.22 15.88 22.12
N GLU A 362 -8.08 15.09 23.18
CA GLU A 362 -8.98 15.08 24.33
C GLU A 362 -9.04 16.48 25.01
N ALA A 363 -7.88 17.06 25.29
CA ALA A 363 -7.82 18.41 25.88
C ALA A 363 -8.50 19.47 24.99
N TYR A 364 -8.35 19.37 23.67
CA TYR A 364 -8.94 20.31 22.74
C TYR A 364 -10.47 20.20 22.69
N PHE A 365 -11.02 19.00 22.61
CA PHE A 365 -12.48 18.80 22.51
C PHE A 365 -13.19 18.88 23.86
N SER A 366 -12.54 18.52 25.00
CA SER A 366 -13.14 18.71 26.34
C SER A 366 -13.42 20.18 26.67
N ASN A 367 -12.70 21.12 26.10
CA ASN A 367 -12.89 22.55 26.31
C ASN A 367 -13.97 23.18 25.39
N ARG A 368 -14.62 22.39 24.54
CA ARG A 368 -15.60 22.86 23.54
C ARG A 368 -16.99 22.23 23.71
N CYS A 369 -17.20 21.38 24.74
CA CYS A 369 -18.48 20.81 25.11
C CYS A 369 -19.24 21.72 26.09
#